data_c477ce305023547fe10aea77bd66727d
#
_entry.id   c477ce305023547fe10aea77bd66727d
#
_cell.length_a   1.000
_cell.length_b   1.000
_cell.length_c   1.000
_cell.angle_alpha   90.00
_cell.angle_beta   90.00
_cell.angle_gamma   90.00
#
_symmetry.space_group_name_H-M   'P 1'
#
loop_
_entity.id
_entity.type
_entity.pdbx_description
1 polymer ?
#
loop_
_entity_poly.entity_id
_entity_poly.type
_entity_poly.pdbx_seq_one_letter_code
_entity_poly.pdbx_strand_id
1 'polypeptide(L)'
;MTEAPFKILGWCPDRKVIWYQHRLTGQIASITPSAQATPLLKLAPLDFWEQEFPSESGRLHVDWVAGTSSVIESANRKGVFALDRLRGRGVWMDGTKVVWHLGDQLEVDGKPVKLIDFDRAFYYQRLPKLAIDPSMVPLSDAEGQEILKAVKAMGWISPMDHLHLLGWIVLANVGGALDKRPVLQITCGFGKGKTYTLSVV
;
A
#
# COMPACT_ATOMS: atom_id res chain seq x y z
N MET A 1 13.61 10.09 -26.64
CA MET A 1 12.84 10.52 -25.47
C MET A 1 13.17 9.59 -24.33
N THR A 2 13.76 10.12 -23.30
CA THR A 2 14.05 9.37 -22.07
C THR A 2 12.72 9.08 -21.38
N GLU A 3 12.50 7.87 -20.91
CA GLU A 3 11.26 7.54 -20.21
C GLU A 3 11.15 8.39 -18.92
N ALA A 4 9.99 9.06 -18.72
CA ALA A 4 9.80 9.92 -17.56
C ALA A 4 10.04 9.16 -16.25
N PRO A 5 10.74 9.74 -15.25
CA PRO A 5 11.04 9.07 -13.98
C PRO A 5 9.81 8.84 -13.10
N PHE A 6 8.63 9.20 -13.59
CA PHE A 6 7.34 8.99 -12.94
C PHE A 6 6.30 8.48 -13.92
N LYS A 7 5.25 7.85 -13.37
CA LYS A 7 4.05 7.41 -14.09
C LYS A 7 2.84 8.12 -13.50
N ILE A 8 2.12 8.90 -14.30
CA ILE A 8 0.85 9.50 -13.87
C ILE A 8 -0.21 8.39 -13.77
N LEU A 9 -0.90 8.35 -12.65
CA LEU A 9 -1.94 7.37 -12.34
C LEU A 9 -3.34 7.89 -12.62
N GLY A 10 -3.56 9.19 -12.48
CA GLY A 10 -4.82 9.84 -12.79
C GLY A 10 -5.13 11.01 -11.86
N TRP A 11 -6.34 11.55 -12.01
CA TRP A 11 -6.86 12.70 -11.29
C TRP A 11 -7.78 12.29 -10.14
N CYS A 12 -7.70 12.98 -9.00
CA CYS A 12 -8.67 12.88 -7.92
C CYS A 12 -9.43 14.19 -7.78
N PRO A 13 -10.67 14.28 -8.30
CA PRO A 13 -11.43 15.52 -8.33
C PRO A 13 -11.76 16.06 -6.94
N ASP A 14 -12.12 15.20 -6.00
CA ASP A 14 -12.49 15.58 -4.62
C ASP A 14 -11.35 16.28 -3.87
N ARG A 15 -10.11 15.86 -4.11
CA ARG A 15 -8.91 16.42 -3.49
C ARG A 15 -8.17 17.41 -4.35
N LYS A 16 -8.59 17.60 -5.61
CA LYS A 16 -7.94 18.47 -6.61
C LYS A 16 -6.45 18.17 -6.78
N VAL A 17 -6.08 16.87 -6.78
CA VAL A 17 -4.70 16.41 -6.87
C VAL A 17 -4.52 15.40 -8.00
N ILE A 18 -3.31 15.33 -8.52
CA ILE A 18 -2.88 14.31 -9.48
C ILE A 18 -2.07 13.26 -8.73
N TRP A 19 -2.43 11.99 -8.88
CA TRP A 19 -1.69 10.86 -8.36
C TRP A 19 -0.65 10.38 -9.34
N TYR A 20 0.52 10.05 -8.82
CA TYR A 20 1.65 9.53 -9.60
C TYR A 20 2.42 8.46 -8.84
N GLN A 21 3.16 7.64 -9.58
CA GLN A 21 4.13 6.68 -9.04
C GLN A 21 5.53 7.06 -9.51
N HIS A 22 6.45 7.19 -8.58
CA HIS A 22 7.85 7.42 -8.88
C HIS A 22 8.50 6.11 -9.35
N ARG A 23 9.03 6.06 -10.57
CA ARG A 23 9.51 4.81 -11.18
C ARG A 23 10.72 4.21 -10.46
N LEU A 24 11.64 5.04 -10.00
CA LEU A 24 12.84 4.56 -9.31
C LEU A 24 12.53 3.97 -7.93
N THR A 25 11.63 4.60 -7.18
CA THR A 25 11.35 4.22 -5.78
C THR A 25 10.12 3.35 -5.62
N GLY A 26 9.21 3.32 -6.61
CA GLY A 26 7.89 2.72 -6.48
C GLY A 26 6.93 3.49 -5.57
N GLN A 27 7.36 4.66 -5.05
CA GLN A 27 6.54 5.48 -4.17
C GLN A 27 5.34 6.05 -4.93
N ILE A 28 4.15 5.95 -4.33
CA ILE A 28 2.92 6.57 -4.82
C ILE A 28 2.63 7.79 -3.97
N ALA A 29 2.41 8.92 -4.62
CA ALA A 29 2.13 10.19 -3.95
C ALA A 29 1.19 11.04 -4.81
N SER A 30 0.79 12.19 -4.30
CA SER A 30 -0.04 13.15 -5.03
C SER A 30 0.58 14.54 -5.03
N ILE A 31 0.28 15.30 -6.07
CA ILE A 31 0.61 16.72 -6.17
C ILE A 31 -0.64 17.54 -6.50
N THR A 32 -0.67 18.77 -6.01
CA THR A 32 -1.59 19.81 -6.49
C THR A 32 -0.93 20.46 -7.70
N PRO A 33 -1.55 20.45 -8.90
CA PRO A 33 -0.99 21.08 -10.08
C PRO A 33 -0.80 22.58 -9.85
N SER A 34 0.37 23.08 -10.18
CA SER A 34 0.70 24.50 -10.12
C SER A 34 1.83 24.79 -11.11
N ALA A 35 1.77 25.92 -11.80
CA ALA A 35 2.82 26.40 -12.70
C ALA A 35 4.07 26.90 -11.94
N GLN A 36 4.45 26.20 -10.89
CA GLN A 36 5.61 26.46 -10.05
C GLN A 36 6.55 25.26 -10.04
N ALA A 37 7.82 25.51 -9.78
CA ALA A 37 8.85 24.47 -9.74
C ALA A 37 8.59 23.39 -8.67
N THR A 38 8.18 23.80 -7.46
CA THR A 38 8.12 22.91 -6.28
C THR A 38 7.25 21.67 -6.47
N PRO A 39 6.01 21.71 -7.02
CA PRO A 39 5.23 20.52 -7.26
C PRO A 39 5.86 19.60 -8.30
N LEU A 40 6.42 20.15 -9.37
CA LEU A 40 7.01 19.39 -10.48
C LEU A 40 8.33 18.73 -10.07
N LEU A 41 9.13 19.38 -9.25
CA LEU A 41 10.38 18.81 -8.70
C LEU A 41 10.15 17.60 -7.77
N LYS A 42 8.92 17.39 -7.27
CA LYS A 42 8.55 16.15 -6.58
C LYS A 42 8.36 14.96 -7.54
N LEU A 43 8.06 15.23 -8.81
CA LEU A 43 7.87 14.19 -9.83
C LEU A 43 9.20 13.76 -10.44
N ALA A 44 10.07 14.74 -10.73
CA ALA A 44 11.33 14.50 -11.40
C ALA A 44 12.38 15.54 -10.99
N PRO A 45 13.68 15.22 -11.08
CA PRO A 45 14.76 16.17 -10.84
C PRO A 45 14.78 17.28 -11.90
N LEU A 46 15.50 18.37 -11.59
CA LEU A 46 15.54 19.58 -12.43
C LEU A 46 16.01 19.28 -13.85
N ASP A 47 17.06 18.49 -13.99
CA ASP A 47 17.66 18.14 -15.31
C ASP A 47 16.65 17.49 -16.26
N PHE A 48 15.70 16.70 -15.74
CA PHE A 48 14.60 16.15 -16.54
C PHE A 48 13.72 17.28 -17.12
N TRP A 49 13.35 18.27 -16.30
CA TRP A 49 12.50 19.38 -16.71
C TRP A 49 13.21 20.32 -17.65
N GLU A 50 14.52 20.57 -17.47
CA GLU A 50 15.35 21.37 -18.38
C GLU A 50 15.48 20.74 -19.77
N GLN A 51 15.55 19.41 -19.82
CA GLN A 51 15.64 18.68 -21.09
C GLN A 51 14.32 18.58 -21.85
N GLU A 52 13.22 18.30 -21.14
CA GLU A 52 11.91 18.04 -21.76
C GLU A 52 11.11 19.35 -21.97
N PHE A 53 11.33 20.39 -21.16
CA PHE A 53 10.61 21.67 -21.21
C PHE A 53 11.58 22.86 -21.08
N PRO A 54 12.51 23.04 -22.01
CA PRO A 54 13.43 24.18 -21.97
C PRO A 54 12.68 25.49 -22.16
N SER A 55 13.05 26.53 -21.40
CA SER A 55 12.46 27.86 -21.53
C SER A 55 13.16 28.67 -22.63
N GLU A 56 12.39 29.28 -23.53
CA GLU A 56 12.91 30.19 -24.57
C GLU A 56 13.32 31.56 -23.99
N SER A 57 12.89 31.91 -22.78
CA SER A 57 13.03 33.27 -22.22
C SER A 57 14.44 33.63 -21.74
N GLY A 58 15.37 32.70 -21.69
CA GLY A 58 16.76 32.90 -21.23
C GLY A 58 16.92 33.27 -19.74
N ARG A 59 15.83 33.59 -19.06
CA ARG A 59 15.83 33.92 -17.61
C ARG A 59 15.50 32.72 -16.72
N LEU A 60 14.71 31.78 -17.23
CA LEU A 60 14.37 30.53 -16.56
C LEU A 60 14.88 29.38 -17.44
N HIS A 61 15.48 28.38 -16.82
CA HIS A 61 15.93 27.20 -17.56
C HIS A 61 14.79 26.26 -17.97
N VAL A 62 13.63 26.35 -17.29
CA VAL A 62 12.45 25.47 -17.48
C VAL A 62 11.19 26.29 -17.73
N ASP A 63 10.38 25.86 -18.69
CA ASP A 63 9.00 26.30 -18.86
C ASP A 63 8.07 25.47 -17.93
N TRP A 64 7.89 25.97 -16.71
CA TRP A 64 7.03 25.34 -15.70
C TRP A 64 5.56 25.31 -16.10
N VAL A 65 5.10 26.22 -16.96
CA VAL A 65 3.71 26.23 -17.46
C VAL A 65 3.50 25.08 -18.43
N ALA A 66 4.40 24.90 -19.39
CA ALA A 66 4.36 23.79 -20.33
C ALA A 66 4.49 22.43 -19.60
N GLY A 67 5.43 22.31 -18.66
CA GLY A 67 5.59 21.12 -17.83
C GLY A 67 4.33 20.78 -17.05
N THR A 68 3.70 21.76 -16.39
CA THR A 68 2.44 21.57 -15.65
C THR A 68 1.30 21.15 -16.57
N SER A 69 1.17 21.79 -17.73
CA SER A 69 0.14 21.45 -18.73
C SER A 69 0.27 20.01 -19.19
N SER A 70 1.49 19.55 -19.49
CA SER A 70 1.76 18.17 -19.88
C SER A 70 1.36 17.15 -18.80
N VAL A 71 1.63 17.46 -17.53
CA VAL A 71 1.22 16.60 -16.39
C VAL A 71 -0.30 16.55 -16.26
N ILE A 72 -0.98 17.69 -16.38
CA ILE A 72 -2.45 17.80 -16.34
C ILE A 72 -3.07 17.00 -17.48
N GLU A 73 -2.58 17.18 -18.72
CA GLU A 73 -3.07 16.43 -19.87
C GLU A 73 -2.89 14.93 -19.69
N SER A 74 -1.74 14.51 -19.15
CA SER A 74 -1.47 13.09 -18.86
C SER A 74 -2.44 12.54 -17.82
N ALA A 75 -2.77 13.32 -16.78
CA ALA A 75 -3.76 12.94 -15.79
C ALA A 75 -5.19 12.85 -16.39
N ASN A 76 -5.56 13.81 -17.24
CA ASN A 76 -6.86 13.80 -17.91
C ASN A 76 -7.01 12.61 -18.84
N ARG A 77 -5.96 12.23 -19.59
CA ARG A 77 -5.96 11.02 -20.44
C ARG A 77 -6.09 9.72 -19.62
N LYS A 78 -5.54 9.68 -18.39
CA LYS A 78 -5.66 8.55 -17.48
C LYS A 78 -7.04 8.47 -16.81
N GLY A 79 -7.73 9.62 -16.69
CA GLY A 79 -9.01 9.73 -16.03
C GLY A 79 -8.91 9.74 -14.50
N VAL A 80 -10.01 9.39 -13.84
CA VAL A 80 -10.11 9.42 -12.37
C VAL A 80 -9.29 8.27 -11.77
N PHE A 81 -8.41 8.61 -10.82
CA PHE A 81 -7.70 7.63 -10.01
C PHE A 81 -8.55 7.21 -8.81
N ALA A 82 -9.01 5.97 -8.81
CA ALA A 82 -9.79 5.39 -7.74
C ALA A 82 -8.86 4.94 -6.59
N LEU A 83 -9.02 5.53 -5.41
CA LEU A 83 -8.16 5.26 -4.24
C LEU A 83 -8.33 3.83 -3.69
N ASP A 84 -9.45 3.20 -3.94
CA ASP A 84 -9.71 1.81 -3.59
C ASP A 84 -8.84 0.81 -4.39
N ARG A 85 -8.17 1.27 -5.45
CA ARG A 85 -7.16 0.50 -6.17
C ARG A 85 -5.80 0.50 -5.47
N LEU A 86 -5.60 1.35 -4.44
CA LEU A 86 -4.34 1.42 -3.72
C LEU A 86 -4.33 0.38 -2.59
N ARG A 87 -3.30 -0.46 -2.58
CA ARG A 87 -3.11 -1.54 -1.61
C ARG A 87 -1.95 -1.22 -0.66
N GLY A 88 -2.20 -1.41 0.63
CA GLY A 88 -1.19 -1.38 1.67
C GLY A 88 -0.54 -2.75 1.90
N ARG A 89 0.26 -2.84 2.97
CA ARG A 89 0.89 -4.10 3.41
C ARG A 89 -0.16 -5.15 3.77
N GLY A 90 0.16 -6.42 3.52
CA GLY A 90 -0.71 -7.56 3.81
C GLY A 90 -0.87 -8.48 2.61
N VAL A 91 -1.73 -9.47 2.75
CA VAL A 91 -2.03 -10.44 1.70
C VAL A 91 -3.28 -10.00 0.93
N TRP A 92 -3.20 -10.01 -0.38
CA TRP A 92 -4.25 -9.56 -1.30
C TRP A 92 -4.50 -10.57 -2.40
N MET A 93 -5.72 -10.57 -2.95
CA MET A 93 -6.00 -11.19 -4.23
C MET A 93 -5.99 -10.12 -5.33
N ASP A 94 -5.22 -10.37 -6.39
CA ASP A 94 -5.21 -9.55 -7.61
C ASP A 94 -5.53 -10.45 -8.81
N GLY A 95 -6.81 -10.51 -9.15
CA GLY A 95 -7.35 -11.54 -10.03
C GLY A 95 -7.22 -12.92 -9.39
N THR A 96 -6.47 -13.81 -10.04
CA THR A 96 -6.18 -15.17 -9.53
C THR A 96 -4.85 -15.27 -8.78
N LYS A 97 -4.14 -14.14 -8.61
CA LYS A 97 -2.83 -14.12 -7.97
C LYS A 97 -2.92 -13.78 -6.49
N VAL A 98 -2.22 -14.54 -5.67
CA VAL A 98 -1.97 -14.18 -4.28
C VAL A 98 -0.78 -13.24 -4.24
N VAL A 99 -0.99 -12.03 -3.72
CA VAL A 99 0.03 -10.99 -3.59
C VAL A 99 0.27 -10.71 -2.12
N TRP A 100 1.46 -11.02 -1.64
CA TRP A 100 1.90 -10.65 -0.30
C TRP A 100 2.76 -9.38 -0.39
N HIS A 101 2.21 -8.29 0.12
CA HIS A 101 2.87 -6.99 0.14
C HIS A 101 3.65 -6.79 1.45
N LEU A 102 4.95 -6.91 1.38
CA LEU A 102 5.88 -6.85 2.51
C LEU A 102 6.33 -5.42 2.87
N GLY A 103 5.84 -4.44 2.13
CA GLY A 103 6.16 -3.02 2.30
C GLY A 103 7.07 -2.49 1.21
N ASP A 104 8.28 -3.01 1.08
CA ASP A 104 9.28 -2.60 0.09
C ASP A 104 9.36 -3.53 -1.13
N GLN A 105 8.76 -4.70 -1.04
CA GLN A 105 8.68 -5.70 -2.11
C GLN A 105 7.35 -6.45 -2.07
N LEU A 106 7.04 -7.15 -3.16
CA LEU A 106 5.92 -8.08 -3.27
C LEU A 106 6.45 -9.51 -3.35
N GLU A 107 5.64 -10.43 -2.87
CA GLU A 107 5.75 -11.84 -3.18
C GLU A 107 4.45 -12.26 -3.89
N VAL A 108 4.57 -12.75 -5.11
CA VAL A 108 3.42 -13.12 -5.95
C VAL A 108 3.49 -14.62 -6.21
N ASP A 109 2.49 -15.34 -5.71
CA ASP A 109 2.45 -16.82 -5.77
C ASP A 109 3.78 -17.45 -5.29
N GLY A 110 4.35 -16.94 -4.19
CA GLY A 110 5.60 -17.42 -3.60
C GLY A 110 6.87 -16.98 -4.32
N LYS A 111 6.81 -15.99 -5.24
CA LYS A 111 7.98 -15.47 -5.95
C LYS A 111 8.17 -13.98 -5.70
N PRO A 112 9.40 -13.53 -5.39
CA PRO A 112 9.66 -12.11 -5.18
C PRO A 112 9.49 -11.31 -6.47
N VAL A 113 8.78 -10.18 -6.40
CA VAL A 113 8.52 -9.27 -7.51
C VAL A 113 8.75 -7.83 -7.03
N LYS A 114 9.37 -7.01 -7.85
CA LYS A 114 9.51 -5.58 -7.54
C LYS A 114 8.15 -4.89 -7.68
N LEU A 115 7.88 -3.93 -6.78
CA LEU A 115 6.64 -3.14 -6.78
C LEU A 115 6.34 -2.48 -8.13
N ILE A 116 7.39 -1.97 -8.81
CA ILE A 116 7.26 -1.25 -10.07
C ILE A 116 6.97 -2.18 -11.26
N ASP A 117 7.39 -3.44 -11.18
CA ASP A 117 7.25 -4.40 -12.26
C ASP A 117 5.87 -5.12 -12.23
N PHE A 118 5.10 -4.89 -11.15
CA PHE A 118 3.78 -5.49 -10.98
C PHE A 118 2.69 -4.49 -11.40
N ASP A 119 2.38 -4.45 -12.70
CA ASP A 119 1.32 -3.60 -13.27
C ASP A 119 0.04 -4.43 -13.50
N ARG A 120 -0.90 -4.34 -12.57
CA ARG A 120 -2.16 -5.07 -12.56
C ARG A 120 -3.34 -4.14 -12.24
N ALA A 121 -4.46 -4.72 -11.81
CA ALA A 121 -5.66 -3.97 -11.47
C ALA A 121 -5.45 -3.03 -10.27
N PHE A 122 -4.52 -3.38 -9.37
CA PHE A 122 -4.23 -2.62 -8.15
C PHE A 122 -2.81 -2.07 -8.15
N TYR A 123 -2.61 -1.00 -7.35
CA TYR A 123 -1.33 -0.36 -7.13
C TYR A 123 -0.83 -0.63 -5.73
N TYR A 124 0.41 -1.11 -5.61
CA TYR A 124 1.04 -1.45 -4.34
C TYR A 124 2.02 -0.34 -3.97
N GLN A 125 1.68 0.43 -2.94
CA GLN A 125 2.49 1.56 -2.49
C GLN A 125 3.72 1.07 -1.73
N ARG A 126 4.90 1.65 -2.02
CA ARG A 126 6.07 1.39 -1.18
C ARG A 126 5.86 1.92 0.23
N LEU A 127 6.01 1.06 1.21
CA LEU A 127 5.85 1.31 2.64
C LEU A 127 7.07 0.77 3.40
N PRO A 128 7.25 1.13 4.68
CA PRO A 128 8.26 0.50 5.51
C PRO A 128 8.13 -1.02 5.49
N LYS A 129 9.26 -1.72 5.39
CA LYS A 129 9.33 -3.18 5.37
C LYS A 129 8.63 -3.76 6.60
N LEU A 130 7.83 -4.81 6.40
CA LEU A 130 7.34 -5.63 7.52
C LEU A 130 8.51 -6.37 8.15
N ALA A 131 8.50 -6.45 9.48
CA ALA A 131 9.47 -7.27 10.24
C ALA A 131 9.11 -8.76 10.16
N ILE A 132 8.80 -9.24 8.96
CA ILE A 132 8.48 -10.64 8.69
C ILE A 132 9.50 -11.14 7.67
N ASP A 133 10.07 -12.30 7.95
CA ASP A 133 10.92 -13.02 7.01
C ASP A 133 10.06 -14.04 6.24
N PRO A 134 9.86 -13.88 4.92
CA PRO A 134 9.09 -14.84 4.12
C PRO A 134 9.67 -16.26 4.10
N SER A 135 10.96 -16.39 4.46
CA SER A 135 11.62 -17.71 4.57
C SER A 135 11.41 -18.42 5.90
N MET A 136 10.71 -17.77 6.85
CA MET A 136 10.41 -18.40 8.13
C MET A 136 9.62 -19.70 7.93
N VAL A 137 10.04 -20.73 8.63
CA VAL A 137 9.31 -22.00 8.66
C VAL A 137 7.96 -21.78 9.36
N PRO A 138 6.85 -22.27 8.78
CA PRO A 138 5.56 -22.23 9.44
C PRO A 138 5.60 -22.89 10.83
N LEU A 139 4.75 -22.41 11.73
CA LEU A 139 4.60 -23.02 13.05
C LEU A 139 4.29 -24.51 12.91
N SER A 140 4.96 -25.32 13.72
CA SER A 140 4.62 -26.74 13.88
C SER A 140 3.28 -26.89 14.61
N ASP A 141 2.66 -28.05 14.47
CA ASP A 141 1.42 -28.39 15.19
C ASP A 141 1.60 -28.25 16.72
N ALA A 142 2.77 -28.58 17.24
CA ALA A 142 3.07 -28.46 18.67
C ALA A 142 3.07 -27.00 19.13
N GLU A 143 3.71 -26.11 18.38
CA GLU A 143 3.71 -24.67 18.66
C GLU A 143 2.30 -24.07 18.51
N GLY A 144 1.53 -24.51 17.52
CA GLY A 144 0.13 -24.14 17.36
C GLY A 144 -0.73 -24.55 18.57
N GLN A 145 -0.49 -25.74 19.14
CA GLN A 145 -1.16 -26.20 20.36
C GLN A 145 -0.78 -25.37 21.59
N GLU A 146 0.45 -24.88 21.70
CA GLU A 146 0.84 -23.99 22.80
C GLU A 146 0.12 -22.63 22.71
N ILE A 147 -0.03 -22.07 21.51
CA ILE A 147 -0.83 -20.84 21.28
C ILE A 147 -2.29 -21.09 21.68
N LEU A 148 -2.86 -22.22 21.26
CA LEU A 148 -4.23 -22.60 21.63
C LEU A 148 -4.40 -22.69 23.15
N LYS A 149 -3.47 -23.31 23.86
CA LYS A 149 -3.49 -23.40 25.33
C LYS A 149 -3.43 -22.02 25.97
N ALA A 150 -2.51 -21.15 25.51
CA ALA A 150 -2.36 -19.79 26.01
C ALA A 150 -3.66 -18.97 25.85
N VAL A 151 -4.26 -18.99 24.66
CA VAL A 151 -5.53 -18.29 24.41
C VAL A 151 -6.68 -18.89 25.25
N LYS A 152 -6.75 -20.21 25.35
CA LYS A 152 -7.78 -20.88 26.16
C LYS A 152 -7.69 -20.52 27.64
N ALA A 153 -6.49 -20.24 28.16
CA ALA A 153 -6.27 -19.86 29.56
C ALA A 153 -6.74 -18.43 29.91
N MET A 154 -7.17 -17.62 28.94
CA MET A 154 -7.58 -16.22 29.17
C MET A 154 -8.94 -16.05 29.87
N GLY A 155 -9.63 -17.13 30.28
CA GLY A 155 -10.85 -17.06 31.11
C GLY A 155 -12.10 -16.61 30.35
N TRP A 156 -12.47 -17.32 29.31
CA TRP A 156 -13.62 -17.05 28.44
C TRP A 156 -14.95 -17.40 29.10
N ILE A 157 -16.03 -16.69 28.75
CA ILE A 157 -17.38 -16.99 29.21
C ILE A 157 -17.95 -18.21 28.46
N SER A 158 -17.78 -18.25 27.15
CA SER A 158 -18.17 -19.38 26.33
C SER A 158 -16.97 -20.29 26.02
N PRO A 159 -17.16 -21.62 26.00
CA PRO A 159 -16.10 -22.55 25.64
C PRO A 159 -15.63 -22.43 24.19
N MET A 160 -16.34 -21.67 23.34
CA MET A 160 -15.98 -21.44 21.93
C MET A 160 -15.25 -20.12 21.68
N ASP A 161 -15.26 -19.18 22.64
CA ASP A 161 -14.76 -17.83 22.44
C ASP A 161 -13.26 -17.79 22.09
N HIS A 162 -12.46 -18.68 22.69
CA HIS A 162 -11.05 -18.80 22.37
C HIS A 162 -10.79 -19.22 20.91
N LEU A 163 -11.66 -20.05 20.32
CA LEU A 163 -11.56 -20.44 18.91
C LEU A 163 -11.93 -19.30 17.98
N HIS A 164 -12.90 -18.47 18.34
CA HIS A 164 -13.24 -17.28 17.59
C HIS A 164 -12.07 -16.28 17.56
N LEU A 165 -11.40 -16.06 18.70
CA LEU A 165 -10.21 -15.21 18.73
C LEU A 165 -9.09 -15.78 17.85
N LEU A 166 -8.77 -17.06 17.98
CA LEU A 166 -7.72 -17.71 17.18
C LEU A 166 -8.03 -17.65 15.69
N GLY A 167 -9.26 -17.98 15.29
CA GLY A 167 -9.69 -17.86 13.90
C GLY A 167 -9.53 -16.45 13.37
N TRP A 168 -9.89 -15.45 14.18
CA TRP A 168 -9.71 -14.05 13.80
C TRP A 168 -8.23 -13.65 13.66
N ILE A 169 -7.35 -14.08 14.56
CA ILE A 169 -5.89 -13.84 14.50
C ILE A 169 -5.32 -14.35 13.18
N VAL A 170 -5.67 -15.58 12.79
CA VAL A 170 -5.21 -16.18 11.52
C VAL A 170 -5.76 -15.39 10.32
N LEU A 171 -7.07 -15.11 10.30
CA LEU A 171 -7.73 -14.44 9.18
C LEU A 171 -7.38 -12.96 9.07
N ALA A 172 -7.03 -12.28 10.16
CA ALA A 172 -6.62 -10.88 10.13
C ALA A 172 -5.37 -10.66 9.26
N ASN A 173 -4.42 -11.59 9.28
CA ASN A 173 -3.19 -11.52 8.47
C ASN A 173 -3.45 -11.61 6.97
N VAL A 174 -4.50 -12.30 6.55
CA VAL A 174 -4.90 -12.47 5.15
C VAL A 174 -6.16 -11.68 4.79
N GLY A 175 -6.55 -10.74 5.64
CA GLY A 175 -7.80 -9.99 5.52
C GLY A 175 -7.99 -9.25 4.20
N GLY A 176 -6.91 -8.87 3.53
CA GLY A 176 -6.97 -8.24 2.20
C GLY A 176 -7.33 -9.20 1.07
N ALA A 177 -7.13 -10.49 1.27
CA ALA A 177 -7.46 -11.54 0.30
C ALA A 177 -8.88 -12.12 0.47
N LEU A 178 -9.58 -11.72 1.53
CA LEU A 178 -10.91 -12.22 1.84
C LEU A 178 -11.99 -11.32 1.24
N ASP A 179 -13.02 -11.91 0.63
CA ASP A 179 -14.20 -11.19 0.14
C ASP A 179 -14.97 -10.53 1.30
N LYS A 180 -15.03 -11.23 2.44
CA LYS A 180 -15.66 -10.73 3.66
C LYS A 180 -14.66 -10.80 4.80
N ARG A 181 -14.35 -9.65 5.38
CA ARG A 181 -13.43 -9.56 6.51
C ARG A 181 -14.17 -9.83 7.81
N PRO A 182 -13.73 -10.80 8.62
CA PRO A 182 -14.34 -11.03 9.91
C PRO A 182 -14.07 -9.85 10.85
N VAL A 183 -15.11 -9.47 11.59
CA VAL A 183 -15.02 -8.47 12.66
C VAL A 183 -15.10 -9.21 14.00
N LEU A 184 -14.12 -8.97 14.87
CA LEU A 184 -14.11 -9.51 16.22
C LEU A 184 -14.50 -8.39 17.20
N GLN A 185 -15.50 -8.66 18.02
CA GLN A 185 -15.89 -7.79 19.13
C GLN A 185 -15.60 -8.51 20.45
N ILE A 186 -14.74 -7.93 21.29
CA ILE A 186 -14.43 -8.44 22.62
C ILE A 186 -15.18 -7.60 23.64
N THR A 187 -16.08 -8.24 24.42
CA THR A 187 -16.84 -7.61 25.48
C THR A 187 -16.50 -8.25 26.84
N CYS A 188 -16.32 -7.42 27.85
CA CYS A 188 -16.16 -7.88 29.23
C CYS A 188 -16.42 -6.73 30.20
N GLY A 189 -16.59 -7.05 31.48
CA GLY A 189 -16.69 -6.07 32.55
C GLY A 189 -15.40 -5.24 32.72
N PHE A 190 -15.50 -4.16 33.49
CA PHE A 190 -14.34 -3.32 33.81
C PHE A 190 -13.24 -4.15 34.54
N GLY A 191 -11.99 -3.91 34.17
CA GLY A 191 -10.83 -4.57 34.81
C GLY A 191 -10.63 -6.05 34.44
N LYS A 192 -11.37 -6.62 33.50
CA LYS A 192 -11.31 -8.05 33.14
C LYS A 192 -10.34 -8.42 32.01
N GLY A 193 -9.31 -7.60 31.77
CA GLY A 193 -8.21 -7.96 30.88
C GLY A 193 -8.41 -7.72 29.39
N LYS A 194 -9.49 -7.03 28.95
CA LYS A 194 -9.74 -6.74 27.54
C LYS A 194 -8.56 -6.08 26.83
N THR A 195 -7.97 -5.06 27.45
CA THR A 195 -6.80 -4.36 26.90
C THR A 195 -5.60 -5.28 26.79
N TYR A 196 -5.38 -6.14 27.79
CA TYR A 196 -4.32 -7.16 27.77
C TYR A 196 -4.51 -8.13 26.58
N THR A 197 -5.71 -8.67 26.41
CA THR A 197 -6.02 -9.55 25.26
C THR A 197 -5.69 -8.88 23.94
N LEU A 198 -6.07 -7.59 23.75
CA LEU A 198 -5.79 -6.83 22.53
C LEU A 198 -4.31 -6.46 22.35
N SER A 199 -3.51 -6.46 23.41
CA SER A 199 -2.07 -6.18 23.32
C SER A 199 -1.22 -7.42 23.00
N VAL A 200 -1.77 -8.62 23.20
CA VAL A 200 -1.10 -9.90 22.92
C VAL A 200 -1.40 -10.41 21.52
N VAL A 201 -2.46 -9.93 20.90
CA VAL A 201 -2.93 -10.24 19.54
C VAL A 201 -2.45 -9.18 18.54
#